data_b5a871a2b47d6439798f9a62b90e6f55
#
_entry.id   b5a871a2b47d6439798f9a62b90e6f55
#
_cell.length_a   1.000
_cell.length_b   1.000
_cell.length_c   1.000
_cell.angle_alpha   90.00
_cell.angle_beta   90.00
_cell.angle_gamma   90.00
#
_symmetry.space_group_name_H-M   'P 1'
#
loop_
_entity.id
_entity.type
_entity.pdbx_description
1 polymer ?
#
loop_
_entity_poly.entity_id
_entity_poly.type
_entity_poly.pdbx_seq_one_letter_code
_entity_poly.pdbx_strand_id
1 'polypeptide(L)'
;MLGFAEFAASIGLSELQLSLGLIGFSLLLVLMIYNALRIRKSEVEESNHINKQSEYLDTPQSFEQINGDVRSEPTLNIASPSLPVIVSSAEKIDSLIDCVIALRFSQAISGQEILMALESWPKNMPHIWLCEGLVAQEADTQAVWQAPQQEGSYIELQLAIQIANRSGPIGVVDLSDFASRAQALANTLDAEIDLPPINEILEEAKAIDSFAAQSDIQLGITIQPKSDRWTLAEIRSAVSKAGFQLSRDGREYNRIISGLNIYKLIAEQSNFLRDDLSKPDVSSIILLLDLPKVPQEIEPFKVMLNDAHLLAEALSGHLVDDAGRPLVEDAVIAIQAQLDQIYQSMSKHGIPAGSVTASRLFS
;
A
#
# COMPACT_ATOMS: atom_id res chain seq x y z
N MET A 1 30.07 49.03 12.01
CA MET A 1 29.54 47.70 11.64
C MET A 1 30.69 46.73 11.79
N LEU A 2 30.63 45.82 12.78
CA LEU A 2 31.62 44.74 12.93
C LEU A 2 31.56 43.87 11.68
N GLY A 3 32.70 43.61 11.05
CA GLY A 3 32.79 42.75 9.88
C GLY A 3 32.41 41.29 10.22
N PHE A 4 31.93 40.56 9.26
CA PHE A 4 31.50 39.15 9.42
C PHE A 4 32.62 38.27 10.04
N ALA A 5 33.88 38.56 9.70
CA ALA A 5 35.07 37.92 10.25
C ALA A 5 35.28 38.21 11.76
N GLU A 6 35.06 39.45 12.19
CA GLU A 6 35.20 39.85 13.60
C GLU A 6 34.10 39.25 14.46
N PHE A 7 32.88 39.07 13.92
CA PHE A 7 31.80 38.41 14.60
C PHE A 7 32.05 36.88 14.75
N ALA A 8 32.57 36.22 13.72
CA ALA A 8 32.94 34.79 13.79
C ALA A 8 34.03 34.56 14.85
N ALA A 9 35.06 35.43 14.90
CA ALA A 9 36.13 35.33 15.89
C ALA A 9 35.63 35.55 17.32
N SER A 10 34.62 36.42 17.53
CA SER A 10 34.07 36.67 18.88
C SER A 10 33.32 35.49 19.47
N ILE A 11 32.88 34.54 18.64
CA ILE A 11 32.16 33.31 19.06
C ILE A 11 33.09 32.07 19.03
N GLY A 12 34.37 32.27 18.62
CA GLY A 12 35.35 31.15 18.58
C GLY A 12 35.14 30.20 17.38
N LEU A 13 34.44 30.63 16.33
CA LEU A 13 34.17 29.84 15.12
C LEU A 13 34.97 30.40 13.93
N SER A 14 35.38 29.50 13.03
CA SER A 14 35.97 29.95 11.76
C SER A 14 34.88 30.53 10.84
N GLU A 15 35.23 31.43 9.94
CA GLU A 15 34.29 32.01 8.95
C GLU A 15 33.55 30.94 8.15
N LEU A 16 34.23 29.84 7.83
CA LEU A 16 33.67 28.71 7.11
C LEU A 16 32.64 27.93 7.96
N GLN A 17 32.89 27.77 9.28
CA GLN A 17 31.93 27.15 10.18
C GLN A 17 30.69 28.04 10.39
N LEU A 18 30.86 29.35 10.50
CA LEU A 18 29.74 30.28 10.65
C LEU A 18 28.88 30.32 9.38
N SER A 19 29.50 30.35 8.20
CA SER A 19 28.77 30.35 6.93
C SER A 19 28.01 29.01 6.70
N LEU A 20 28.64 27.88 7.02
CA LEU A 20 28.00 26.57 6.92
C LEU A 20 26.83 26.40 7.92
N GLY A 21 27.00 26.95 9.13
CA GLY A 21 25.94 26.99 10.15
C GLY A 21 24.75 27.84 9.73
N LEU A 22 24.99 29.01 9.11
CA LEU A 22 23.94 29.88 8.58
C LEU A 22 23.18 29.25 7.40
N ILE A 23 23.88 28.55 6.51
CA ILE A 23 23.25 27.83 5.40
C ILE A 23 22.40 26.68 5.94
N GLY A 24 22.92 25.89 6.89
CA GLY A 24 22.17 24.80 7.54
C GLY A 24 20.93 25.29 8.28
N PHE A 25 21.06 26.38 9.04
CA PHE A 25 19.93 27.01 9.73
C PHE A 25 18.87 27.55 8.77
N SER A 26 19.28 28.18 7.67
CA SER A 26 18.39 28.67 6.62
C SER A 26 17.61 27.53 5.97
N LEU A 27 18.27 26.41 5.68
CA LEU A 27 17.63 25.20 5.11
C LEU A 27 16.59 24.59 6.08
N LEU A 28 16.92 24.52 7.38
CA LEU A 28 15.99 24.05 8.41
C LEU A 28 14.77 24.98 8.53
N LEU A 29 14.97 26.30 8.45
CA LEU A 29 13.90 27.28 8.48
C LEU A 29 12.95 27.14 7.30
N VAL A 30 13.49 26.95 6.09
CA VAL A 30 12.70 26.69 4.86
C VAL A 30 11.90 25.40 4.99
N LEU A 31 12.50 24.32 5.50
CA LEU A 31 11.82 23.04 5.75
C LEU A 31 10.70 23.19 6.78
N MET A 32 10.95 23.94 7.85
CA MET A 32 9.94 24.18 8.90
C MET A 32 8.75 25.00 8.38
N ILE A 33 9.01 26.03 7.58
CA ILE A 33 7.98 26.84 6.92
C ILE A 33 7.20 26.00 5.91
N TYR A 34 7.89 25.19 5.10
CA TYR A 34 7.24 24.28 4.15
C TYR A 34 6.31 23.29 4.84
N ASN A 35 6.77 22.65 5.93
CA ASN A 35 5.94 21.74 6.72
C ASN A 35 4.75 22.46 7.39
N ALA A 36 4.95 23.66 7.94
CA ALA A 36 3.87 24.42 8.55
C ALA A 36 2.80 24.85 7.53
N LEU A 37 3.20 25.19 6.31
CA LEU A 37 2.28 25.52 5.21
C LEU A 37 1.53 24.28 4.70
N ARG A 38 2.19 23.11 4.69
CA ARG A 38 1.59 21.83 4.29
C ARG A 38 0.52 21.39 5.28
N ILE A 39 0.78 21.49 6.59
CA ILE A 39 -0.18 21.12 7.65
C ILE A 39 -1.42 22.04 7.60
N ARG A 40 -1.25 23.35 7.40
CA ARG A 40 -2.37 24.27 7.24
C ARG A 40 -3.26 23.98 6.04
N LYS A 41 -2.69 23.42 4.96
CA LYS A 41 -3.47 23.06 3.76
C LYS A 41 -4.33 21.80 3.99
N SER A 42 -3.88 20.86 4.81
CA SER A 42 -4.66 19.67 5.22
C SER A 42 -5.87 20.04 6.10
N GLU A 43 -5.68 20.92 7.09
CA GLU A 43 -6.75 21.30 8.02
C GLU A 43 -7.87 22.11 7.36
N VAL A 44 -7.56 22.89 6.33
CA VAL A 44 -8.55 23.68 5.57
C VAL A 44 -9.40 22.79 4.64
N GLU A 45 -8.88 21.69 4.14
CA GLU A 45 -9.65 20.72 3.33
C GLU A 45 -10.60 19.88 4.22
N GLU A 46 -10.18 19.50 5.42
CA GLU A 46 -10.99 18.69 6.33
C GLU A 46 -12.16 19.48 6.94
N SER A 47 -11.98 20.76 7.25
CA SER A 47 -13.06 21.62 7.76
C SER A 47 -14.11 22.00 6.71
N ASN A 48 -13.78 22.02 5.43
CA ASN A 48 -14.73 22.26 4.34
C ASN A 48 -15.60 21.03 4.01
N HIS A 49 -15.15 19.80 4.33
CA HIS A 49 -15.96 18.59 4.13
C HIS A 49 -17.04 18.40 5.20
N ILE A 50 -16.80 18.82 6.42
CA ILE A 50 -17.75 18.67 7.54
C ILE A 50 -18.93 19.66 7.42
N ASN A 51 -18.69 20.85 6.86
CA ASN A 51 -19.74 21.89 6.76
C ASN A 51 -20.67 21.73 5.55
N LYS A 52 -20.38 20.84 4.59
CA LYS A 52 -21.27 20.55 3.45
C LYS A 52 -22.23 19.38 3.66
N GLN A 53 -22.08 18.62 4.75
CA GLN A 53 -22.90 17.44 5.01
C GLN A 53 -24.08 17.68 5.95
N SER A 54 -24.20 18.88 6.53
CA SER A 54 -25.29 19.24 7.46
C SER A 54 -26.47 20.00 6.83
N GLU A 55 -26.46 20.27 5.51
CA GLU A 55 -27.48 21.10 4.88
C GLU A 55 -28.52 20.32 4.01
N TYR A 56 -28.52 18.98 4.05
CA TYR A 56 -29.45 18.15 3.27
C TYR A 56 -30.29 17.16 4.09
N LEU A 57 -30.74 17.56 5.29
CA LEU A 57 -31.69 16.75 6.06
C LEU A 57 -32.74 17.66 6.67
N ASP A 58 -33.71 18.07 5.86
CA ASP A 58 -35.08 18.35 6.31
C ASP A 58 -36.00 18.63 5.13
N THR A 59 -36.71 17.61 4.64
CA THR A 59 -38.06 17.75 4.08
C THR A 59 -38.72 16.36 4.04
N PRO A 60 -39.83 16.12 4.72
CA PRO A 60 -40.59 14.88 4.59
C PRO A 60 -41.52 14.95 3.38
N GLN A 61 -41.32 14.10 2.39
CA GLN A 61 -42.32 13.89 1.35
C GLN A 61 -43.07 12.58 1.59
N SER A 62 -44.36 12.72 1.69
CA SER A 62 -45.40 11.71 1.81
C SER A 62 -45.39 10.75 0.61
N PHE A 63 -45.44 9.44 0.89
CA PHE A 63 -45.64 8.38 -0.11
C PHE A 63 -47.14 8.27 -0.46
N GLU A 64 -47.49 8.56 -1.71
CA GLU A 64 -48.73 8.12 -2.33
C GLU A 64 -48.54 6.73 -2.94
N GLN A 65 -49.43 5.79 -2.57
CA GLN A 65 -49.50 4.45 -3.13
C GLN A 65 -50.12 4.51 -4.54
N ILE A 66 -49.38 4.03 -5.53
CA ILE A 66 -49.96 3.69 -6.84
C ILE A 66 -49.85 2.18 -7.04
N ASN A 67 -51.02 1.52 -7.05
CA ASN A 67 -51.22 0.16 -7.53
C ASN A 67 -51.08 0.12 -9.05
N GLY A 68 -50.34 -0.83 -9.59
CA GLY A 68 -50.32 -1.04 -11.04
C GLY A 68 -49.39 -2.17 -11.49
N ASP A 69 -50.00 -3.29 -11.82
CA ASP A 69 -49.61 -4.37 -12.75
C ASP A 69 -48.25 -5.04 -12.68
N VAL A 70 -48.31 -6.28 -12.25
CA VAL A 70 -47.29 -7.32 -12.37
C VAL A 70 -47.03 -7.64 -13.84
N ARG A 71 -45.94 -7.14 -14.40
CA ARG A 71 -45.41 -7.57 -15.71
C ARG A 71 -44.24 -8.52 -15.44
N SER A 72 -44.47 -9.81 -15.66
CA SER A 72 -43.45 -10.84 -15.61
C SER A 72 -42.50 -10.70 -16.80
N GLU A 73 -41.24 -10.36 -16.52
CA GLU A 73 -40.15 -10.42 -17.50
C GLU A 73 -39.62 -11.87 -17.61
N PRO A 74 -39.27 -12.35 -18.80
CA PRO A 74 -38.72 -13.68 -18.99
C PRO A 74 -37.29 -13.74 -18.43
N THR A 75 -37.09 -14.59 -17.44
CA THR A 75 -35.76 -14.90 -16.87
C THR A 75 -34.94 -15.67 -17.91
N LEU A 76 -33.99 -15.01 -18.56
CA LEU A 76 -32.94 -15.67 -19.32
C LEU A 76 -31.96 -16.35 -18.33
N ASN A 77 -32.07 -17.66 -18.26
CA ASN A 77 -31.16 -18.51 -17.50
C ASN A 77 -29.84 -18.64 -18.28
N ILE A 78 -28.98 -17.62 -18.22
CA ILE A 78 -27.62 -17.72 -18.69
C ILE A 78 -26.82 -18.32 -17.53
N ALA A 79 -26.46 -19.58 -17.67
CA ALA A 79 -25.46 -20.21 -16.81
C ALA A 79 -24.18 -19.42 -16.96
N SER A 80 -23.90 -18.53 -16.01
CA SER A 80 -22.61 -17.82 -15.90
C SER A 80 -21.53 -18.89 -15.69
N PRO A 81 -20.47 -18.92 -16.52
CA PRO A 81 -19.33 -19.73 -16.20
C PRO A 81 -18.82 -19.26 -14.82
N SER A 82 -18.74 -20.18 -13.87
CA SER A 82 -18.15 -19.95 -12.58
C SER A 82 -16.69 -19.58 -12.80
N LEU A 83 -16.40 -18.26 -12.79
CA LEU A 83 -15.03 -17.78 -12.64
C LEU A 83 -14.48 -18.40 -11.36
N PRO A 84 -13.25 -18.94 -11.35
CA PRO A 84 -12.65 -19.39 -10.13
C PRO A 84 -12.69 -18.21 -9.16
N VAL A 85 -13.40 -18.39 -8.05
CA VAL A 85 -13.34 -17.49 -6.91
C VAL A 85 -11.89 -17.52 -6.48
N ILE A 86 -11.13 -16.47 -6.80
CA ILE A 86 -9.82 -16.25 -6.20
C ILE A 86 -10.15 -16.02 -4.73
N VAL A 87 -9.99 -17.07 -3.94
CA VAL A 87 -10.01 -16.99 -2.48
C VAL A 87 -8.89 -16.01 -2.17
N SER A 88 -9.25 -14.80 -1.79
CA SER A 88 -8.33 -13.86 -1.14
C SER A 88 -7.64 -14.68 -0.06
N SER A 89 -6.34 -14.98 -0.26
CA SER A 89 -5.55 -15.67 0.76
C SER A 89 -5.64 -14.78 2.00
N ALA A 90 -6.30 -15.30 3.04
CA ALA A 90 -6.35 -14.61 4.31
C ALA A 90 -4.91 -14.23 4.69
N GLU A 91 -4.73 -13.01 5.16
CA GLU A 91 -3.43 -12.56 5.68
C GLU A 91 -2.98 -13.59 6.70
N LYS A 92 -1.87 -14.26 6.43
CA LYS A 92 -1.29 -15.28 7.30
C LYS A 92 -0.11 -14.70 8.05
N ILE A 93 0.07 -15.14 9.29
CA ILE A 93 1.27 -14.87 10.07
C ILE A 93 2.48 -15.45 9.34
N ASP A 94 3.52 -14.62 9.19
CA ASP A 94 4.78 -14.98 8.54
C ASP A 94 5.95 -14.50 9.39
N SER A 95 6.69 -15.44 9.96
CA SER A 95 7.84 -15.15 10.84
C SER A 95 8.98 -14.38 10.17
N LEU A 96 8.96 -14.22 8.82
CA LEU A 96 9.94 -13.40 8.11
C LEU A 96 9.71 -11.89 8.30
N ILE A 97 8.46 -11.48 8.55
CA ILE A 97 8.09 -10.07 8.67
C ILE A 97 7.28 -9.76 9.93
N ASP A 98 6.95 -10.78 10.74
CA ASP A 98 6.15 -10.64 11.95
C ASP A 98 6.93 -11.07 13.19
N CYS A 99 6.83 -10.28 14.26
CA CYS A 99 7.13 -10.75 15.60
C CYS A 99 5.96 -11.62 16.08
N VAL A 100 6.22 -12.90 16.34
CA VAL A 100 5.20 -13.87 16.74
C VAL A 100 5.34 -14.19 18.23
N ILE A 101 4.21 -14.08 18.95
CA ILE A 101 4.07 -14.40 20.37
C ILE A 101 3.10 -15.58 20.51
N ALA A 102 3.57 -16.70 21.05
CA ALA A 102 2.74 -17.87 21.28
C ALA A 102 2.09 -17.84 22.68
N LEU A 103 0.80 -18.17 22.73
CA LEU A 103 0.02 -18.37 23.95
C LEU A 103 -0.46 -19.83 23.98
N ARG A 104 -0.07 -20.59 25.00
CA ARG A 104 -0.45 -22.01 25.17
C ARG A 104 -1.46 -22.15 26.28
N PHE A 105 -2.51 -22.93 26.04
CA PHE A 105 -3.56 -23.20 27.00
C PHE A 105 -3.38 -24.58 27.64
N SER A 106 -3.64 -24.68 28.93
CA SER A 106 -3.68 -25.95 29.64
C SER A 106 -4.87 -26.81 29.21
N GLN A 107 -5.95 -26.19 28.76
CA GLN A 107 -7.17 -26.82 28.20
C GLN A 107 -7.63 -25.99 27.00
N ALA A 108 -8.36 -26.65 26.09
CA ALA A 108 -8.88 -25.95 24.93
C ALA A 108 -9.87 -24.85 25.33
N ILE A 109 -9.71 -23.66 24.76
CA ILE A 109 -10.54 -22.47 25.01
C ILE A 109 -11.48 -22.24 23.82
N SER A 110 -12.67 -21.72 24.10
CA SER A 110 -13.64 -21.38 23.06
C SER A 110 -13.23 -20.13 22.28
N GLY A 111 -13.53 -20.12 20.98
CA GLY A 111 -13.27 -18.94 20.15
C GLY A 111 -14.08 -17.72 20.59
N GLN A 112 -15.24 -17.91 21.22
CA GLN A 112 -16.03 -16.82 21.80
C GLN A 112 -15.26 -16.09 22.90
N GLU A 113 -14.61 -16.82 23.82
CA GLU A 113 -13.80 -16.23 24.91
C GLU A 113 -12.61 -15.46 24.35
N ILE A 114 -11.93 -16.01 23.32
CA ILE A 114 -10.82 -15.35 22.63
C ILE A 114 -11.28 -14.04 21.98
N LEU A 115 -12.37 -14.09 21.21
CA LEU A 115 -12.88 -12.93 20.50
C LEU A 115 -13.35 -11.82 21.45
N MET A 116 -13.98 -12.17 22.59
CA MET A 116 -14.35 -11.22 23.63
C MET A 116 -13.12 -10.56 24.27
N ALA A 117 -12.06 -11.32 24.54
CA ALA A 117 -10.82 -10.80 25.08
C ALA A 117 -10.07 -9.88 24.09
N LEU A 118 -10.20 -10.12 22.78
CA LEU A 118 -9.62 -9.32 21.72
C LEU A 118 -10.47 -8.08 21.34
N GLU A 119 -11.70 -7.94 21.83
CA GLU A 119 -12.60 -6.84 21.45
C GLU A 119 -12.01 -5.45 21.73
N SER A 120 -11.23 -5.33 22.81
CA SER A 120 -10.55 -4.09 23.21
C SER A 120 -9.29 -3.75 22.43
N TRP A 121 -8.83 -4.64 21.54
CA TRP A 121 -7.61 -4.43 20.78
C TRP A 121 -7.81 -3.40 19.67
N PRO A 122 -6.83 -2.52 19.42
CA PRO A 122 -6.93 -1.50 18.38
C PRO A 122 -6.98 -2.15 16.99
N LYS A 123 -7.95 -1.72 16.18
CA LYS A 123 -8.12 -2.21 14.81
C LYS A 123 -7.22 -1.49 13.80
N ASN A 124 -6.81 -0.26 14.13
CA ASN A 124 -5.98 0.59 13.27
C ASN A 124 -4.67 0.88 13.99
N MET A 125 -3.64 0.12 13.70
CA MET A 125 -2.27 0.38 14.12
C MET A 125 -1.39 0.70 12.90
N PRO A 126 -0.31 1.46 13.06
CA PRO A 126 0.67 1.69 11.98
C PRO A 126 1.26 0.38 11.43
N HIS A 127 1.43 -0.61 12.31
CA HIS A 127 1.85 -1.96 11.99
C HIS A 127 0.67 -2.93 12.16
N ILE A 128 0.42 -3.74 11.15
CA ILE A 128 -0.68 -4.73 11.15
C ILE A 128 -0.39 -5.79 12.21
N TRP A 129 -1.39 -6.12 13.02
CA TRP A 129 -1.33 -7.26 13.91
C TRP A 129 -2.34 -8.33 13.51
N LEU A 130 -2.02 -9.58 13.75
CA LEU A 130 -2.79 -10.76 13.39
C LEU A 130 -2.93 -11.69 14.61
N CYS A 131 -3.99 -12.49 14.60
CA CYS A 131 -4.21 -13.55 15.57
C CYS A 131 -4.67 -14.81 14.85
N GLU A 132 -3.97 -15.92 15.06
CA GLU A 132 -4.37 -17.25 14.59
C GLU A 132 -4.44 -18.21 15.77
N GLY A 133 -5.41 -19.10 15.75
CA GLY A 133 -5.57 -20.15 16.74
C GLY A 133 -5.34 -21.54 16.15
N LEU A 134 -4.66 -22.40 16.90
CA LEU A 134 -4.50 -23.79 16.58
C LEU A 134 -5.75 -24.54 17.03
N VAL A 135 -6.50 -25.06 16.06
CA VAL A 135 -7.77 -25.76 16.34
C VAL A 135 -7.51 -27.05 17.12
N ALA A 136 -8.27 -27.26 18.20
CA ALA A 136 -8.30 -28.53 18.92
C ALA A 136 -8.94 -29.60 18.00
N GLN A 137 -8.14 -30.60 17.61
CA GLN A 137 -8.59 -31.68 16.70
C GLN A 137 -8.43 -33.04 17.34
N GLU A 138 -9.21 -34.02 16.86
CA GLU A 138 -9.03 -35.43 17.20
C GLU A 138 -7.72 -35.99 16.64
N ALA A 139 -7.12 -36.95 17.30
CA ALA A 139 -5.71 -37.37 17.27
C ALA A 139 -5.07 -37.71 15.89
N ASP A 140 -5.83 -37.71 14.79
CA ASP A 140 -5.33 -38.14 13.47
C ASP A 140 -5.41 -37.06 12.36
N THR A 141 -5.72 -35.84 12.69
CA THR A 141 -5.90 -34.75 11.73
C THR A 141 -4.72 -33.77 11.79
N GLN A 142 -4.31 -33.22 10.63
CA GLN A 142 -3.22 -32.24 10.55
C GLN A 142 -3.62 -30.95 11.29
N ALA A 143 -2.74 -30.46 12.16
CA ALA A 143 -2.94 -29.21 12.90
C ALA A 143 -3.22 -28.04 11.96
N VAL A 144 -4.33 -27.31 12.19
CA VAL A 144 -4.75 -26.20 11.34
C VAL A 144 -4.76 -24.91 12.15
N TRP A 145 -3.98 -23.93 11.69
CA TRP A 145 -3.99 -22.56 12.18
C TRP A 145 -5.03 -21.77 11.39
N GLN A 146 -5.89 -21.04 12.09
CA GLN A 146 -6.90 -20.16 11.48
C GLN A 146 -7.23 -18.99 12.38
N ALA A 147 -7.79 -17.93 11.82
CA ALA A 147 -8.33 -16.82 12.61
C ALA A 147 -9.40 -17.36 13.57
N PRO A 148 -9.43 -16.92 14.86
CA PRO A 148 -10.40 -17.38 15.83
C PRO A 148 -11.84 -17.16 15.35
N GLN A 149 -12.64 -18.23 15.41
CA GLN A 149 -14.08 -18.21 15.06
C GLN A 149 -14.90 -18.53 16.32
N GLN A 150 -16.08 -17.92 16.43
CA GLN A 150 -16.92 -18.01 17.62
C GLN A 150 -17.21 -19.45 18.08
N GLU A 151 -17.43 -20.36 17.13
CA GLU A 151 -17.76 -21.76 17.39
C GLU A 151 -16.51 -22.67 17.47
N GLY A 152 -15.31 -22.08 17.29
CA GLY A 152 -14.04 -22.80 17.31
C GLY A 152 -13.59 -23.14 18.73
N SER A 153 -12.72 -24.15 18.84
CA SER A 153 -12.03 -24.54 20.08
C SER A 153 -10.54 -24.60 19.80
N TYR A 154 -9.71 -23.94 20.62
CA TYR A 154 -8.30 -23.69 20.35
C TYR A 154 -7.43 -24.13 21.52
N ILE A 155 -6.29 -24.75 21.21
CA ILE A 155 -5.30 -25.20 22.20
C ILE A 155 -4.08 -24.26 22.30
N GLU A 156 -3.86 -23.44 21.27
CA GLU A 156 -2.78 -22.45 21.22
C GLU A 156 -3.24 -21.25 20.39
N LEU A 157 -2.72 -20.07 20.70
CA LEU A 157 -2.84 -18.86 19.89
C LEU A 157 -1.47 -18.36 19.47
N GLN A 158 -1.39 -17.78 18.28
CA GLN A 158 -0.30 -16.95 17.83
C GLN A 158 -0.80 -15.52 17.65
N LEU A 159 -0.17 -14.59 18.37
CA LEU A 159 -0.31 -13.15 18.15
C LEU A 159 0.89 -12.69 17.37
N ALA A 160 0.67 -11.94 16.31
CA ALA A 160 1.76 -11.45 15.49
C ALA A 160 1.60 -9.95 15.22
N ILE A 161 2.70 -9.21 15.22
CA ILE A 161 2.74 -7.83 14.76
C ILE A 161 3.80 -7.69 13.70
N GLN A 162 3.45 -7.04 12.59
CA GLN A 162 4.37 -6.79 11.51
C GLN A 162 5.50 -5.86 11.97
N ILE A 163 6.77 -6.29 11.79
CA ILE A 163 7.94 -5.58 12.31
C ILE A 163 8.49 -4.51 11.38
N ALA A 164 8.13 -4.53 10.08
CA ALA A 164 8.48 -3.48 9.13
C ALA A 164 7.44 -3.37 8.02
N ASN A 165 7.25 -2.16 7.48
CA ASN A 165 6.45 -1.86 6.30
C ASN A 165 7.02 -0.63 5.58
N ARG A 166 6.36 -0.09 4.53
CA ARG A 166 6.83 1.12 3.82
C ARG A 166 6.97 2.37 4.70
N SER A 167 6.35 2.41 5.86
CA SER A 167 6.49 3.52 6.82
C SER A 167 7.75 3.40 7.67
N GLY A 168 8.42 2.25 7.63
CA GLY A 168 9.64 1.96 8.36
C GLY A 168 9.53 0.76 9.32
N PRO A 169 10.57 0.52 10.13
CA PRO A 169 10.59 -0.54 11.13
C PRO A 169 9.73 -0.17 12.35
N ILE A 170 9.21 -1.18 13.04
CA ILE A 170 8.45 -0.98 14.28
C ILE A 170 9.29 -0.29 15.36
N GLY A 171 8.70 0.68 16.04
CA GLY A 171 9.33 1.38 17.16
C GLY A 171 9.26 0.60 18.48
N VAL A 172 10.16 0.92 19.41
CA VAL A 172 10.20 0.29 20.75
C VAL A 172 8.88 0.49 21.51
N VAL A 173 8.20 1.62 21.32
CA VAL A 173 6.94 1.92 22.01
C VAL A 173 5.82 1.01 21.51
N ASP A 174 5.65 0.89 20.19
CA ASP A 174 4.61 0.05 19.59
C ASP A 174 4.82 -1.43 19.90
N LEU A 175 6.06 -1.91 19.82
CA LEU A 175 6.40 -3.29 20.15
C LEU A 175 6.18 -3.59 21.63
N SER A 176 6.56 -2.66 22.54
CA SER A 176 6.33 -2.83 23.97
C SER A 176 4.85 -2.78 24.36
N ASP A 177 4.04 -1.91 23.70
CA ASP A 177 2.59 -1.87 23.89
C ASP A 177 1.95 -3.19 23.43
N PHE A 178 2.37 -3.71 22.27
CA PHE A 178 1.89 -5.00 21.76
C PHE A 178 2.25 -6.15 22.73
N ALA A 179 3.48 -6.23 23.19
CA ALA A 179 3.91 -7.25 24.17
C ALA A 179 3.13 -7.16 25.47
N SER A 180 2.88 -5.93 25.95
CA SER A 180 2.10 -5.72 27.18
C SER A 180 0.64 -6.15 27.02
N ARG A 181 0.04 -5.91 25.86
CA ARG A 181 -1.33 -6.39 25.52
C ARG A 181 -1.38 -7.90 25.40
N ALA A 182 -0.35 -8.52 24.78
CA ALA A 182 -0.24 -9.97 24.69
C ALA A 182 -0.14 -10.61 26.09
N GLN A 183 0.65 -10.02 27.00
CA GLN A 183 0.73 -10.47 28.39
C GLN A 183 -0.62 -10.31 29.13
N ALA A 184 -1.32 -9.21 28.95
CA ALA A 184 -2.63 -9.00 29.54
C ALA A 184 -3.66 -10.01 29.01
N LEU A 185 -3.64 -10.32 27.71
CA LEU A 185 -4.47 -11.34 27.10
C LEU A 185 -4.17 -12.74 27.67
N ALA A 186 -2.88 -13.09 27.79
CA ALA A 186 -2.47 -14.35 28.39
C ALA A 186 -3.01 -14.50 29.81
N ASN A 187 -2.90 -13.43 30.63
CA ASN A 187 -3.44 -13.42 32.00
C ASN A 187 -4.99 -13.56 32.01
N THR A 188 -5.69 -12.95 31.05
CA THR A 188 -7.16 -13.04 30.95
C THR A 188 -7.63 -14.42 30.56
N LEU A 189 -6.88 -15.11 29.69
CA LEU A 189 -7.22 -16.44 29.16
C LEU A 189 -6.53 -17.58 29.91
N ASP A 190 -5.84 -17.30 31.01
CA ASP A 190 -5.05 -18.27 31.80
C ASP A 190 -4.08 -19.09 30.92
N ALA A 191 -3.35 -18.39 30.05
CA ALA A 191 -2.41 -18.95 29.08
C ALA A 191 -0.96 -18.77 29.53
N GLU A 192 -0.11 -19.75 29.21
CA GLU A 192 1.34 -19.57 29.23
C GLU A 192 1.76 -18.75 27.99
N ILE A 193 2.64 -17.77 28.19
CA ILE A 193 3.13 -16.88 27.14
C ILE A 193 4.66 -16.91 27.08
N ASP A 194 5.17 -16.94 25.85
CA ASP A 194 6.61 -16.81 25.58
C ASP A 194 6.86 -15.49 24.85
N LEU A 195 7.48 -14.54 25.54
CA LEU A 195 7.77 -13.20 24.99
C LEU A 195 9.19 -13.15 24.45
N PRO A 196 9.38 -12.84 23.17
CA PRO A 196 10.70 -12.67 22.60
C PRO A 196 11.39 -11.41 23.19
N PRO A 197 12.73 -11.38 23.22
CA PRO A 197 13.48 -10.22 23.67
C PRO A 197 13.25 -9.03 22.74
N ILE A 198 12.72 -7.92 23.25
CA ILE A 198 12.36 -6.73 22.47
C ILE A 198 13.55 -6.21 21.64
N ASN A 199 14.77 -6.22 22.20
CA ASN A 199 15.94 -5.71 21.47
C ASN A 199 16.29 -6.56 20.24
N GLU A 200 16.11 -7.88 20.29
CA GLU A 200 16.34 -8.77 19.14
C GLU A 200 15.35 -8.48 18.03
N ILE A 201 14.06 -8.34 18.36
CA ILE A 201 13.02 -7.99 17.39
C ILE A 201 13.25 -6.61 16.74
N LEU A 202 13.74 -5.63 17.52
CA LEU A 202 14.07 -4.31 16.95
C LEU A 202 15.26 -4.36 15.98
N GLU A 203 16.24 -5.23 16.20
CA GLU A 203 17.33 -5.43 15.23
C GLU A 203 16.86 -6.19 13.99
N GLU A 204 16.02 -7.20 14.14
CA GLU A 204 15.36 -7.89 13.00
C GLU A 204 14.51 -6.91 12.19
N ALA A 205 13.72 -6.06 12.84
CA ALA A 205 12.92 -5.03 12.19
C ALA A 205 13.76 -4.08 11.31
N LYS A 206 14.92 -3.63 11.83
CA LYS A 206 15.88 -2.80 11.07
C LYS A 206 16.48 -3.55 9.87
N ALA A 207 16.79 -4.84 10.05
CA ALA A 207 17.34 -5.66 8.96
C ALA A 207 16.32 -5.84 7.83
N ILE A 208 15.06 -6.13 8.17
CA ILE A 208 13.97 -6.25 7.20
C ILE A 208 13.65 -4.91 6.52
N ASP A 209 13.64 -3.81 7.27
CA ASP A 209 13.45 -2.46 6.72
C ASP A 209 14.57 -2.10 5.73
N SER A 210 15.83 -2.39 6.07
CA SER A 210 16.97 -2.18 5.16
C SER A 210 16.85 -3.01 3.88
N PHE A 211 16.41 -4.26 3.98
CA PHE A 211 16.14 -5.12 2.81
C PHE A 211 14.96 -4.55 1.99
N ALA A 212 13.88 -4.15 2.64
CA ALA A 212 12.73 -3.54 1.98
C ALA A 212 13.13 -2.29 1.21
N ALA A 213 13.90 -1.38 1.82
CA ALA A 213 14.38 -0.16 1.17
C ALA A 213 15.22 -0.42 -0.09
N GLN A 214 15.98 -1.53 -0.13
CA GLN A 214 16.76 -1.92 -1.31
C GLN A 214 15.92 -2.56 -2.42
N SER A 215 14.76 -3.10 -2.07
CA SER A 215 13.88 -3.85 -2.97
C SER A 215 12.63 -3.06 -3.39
N ASP A 216 12.32 -1.93 -2.73
CA ASP A 216 11.14 -1.11 -2.99
C ASP A 216 11.33 -0.25 -4.24
N ILE A 217 11.19 -0.91 -5.39
CA ILE A 217 11.33 -0.26 -6.69
C ILE A 217 9.96 0.00 -7.30
N GLN A 218 9.70 1.28 -7.57
CA GLN A 218 8.62 1.71 -8.44
C GLN A 218 9.19 2.16 -9.78
N LEU A 219 8.82 1.47 -10.85
CA LEU A 219 9.29 1.76 -12.19
C LEU A 219 8.24 2.51 -12.98
N GLY A 220 8.61 3.68 -13.52
CA GLY A 220 7.77 4.51 -14.39
C GLY A 220 8.19 4.45 -15.85
N ILE A 221 7.23 4.35 -16.78
CA ILE A 221 7.44 4.65 -18.21
C ILE A 221 6.53 5.83 -18.55
N THR A 222 7.13 6.93 -18.96
CA THR A 222 6.42 8.14 -19.34
C THR A 222 6.21 8.19 -20.84
N ILE A 223 4.97 8.52 -21.25
CA ILE A 223 4.63 8.76 -22.66
C ILE A 223 4.28 10.24 -22.78
N GLN A 224 4.91 10.91 -23.74
CA GLN A 224 4.69 12.33 -24.03
C GLN A 224 4.18 12.53 -25.47
N PRO A 225 3.34 13.53 -25.74
CA PRO A 225 2.90 13.87 -27.08
C PRO A 225 4.06 14.37 -27.94
N LYS A 226 4.02 14.07 -29.24
CA LYS A 226 5.00 14.58 -30.21
C LYS A 226 4.79 16.04 -30.56
N SER A 227 3.56 16.55 -30.41
CA SER A 227 3.16 17.91 -30.77
C SER A 227 2.29 18.55 -29.70
N ASP A 228 0.98 18.46 -29.84
CA ASP A 228 0.03 19.10 -28.95
C ASP A 228 -0.31 18.22 -27.74
N ARG A 229 -0.80 18.87 -26.68
CA ARG A 229 -1.30 18.17 -25.49
C ARG A 229 -2.51 17.32 -25.83
N TRP A 230 -2.67 16.21 -25.12
CA TRP A 230 -3.83 15.33 -25.28
C TRP A 230 -5.02 15.83 -24.46
N THR A 231 -6.20 15.49 -24.95
CA THR A 231 -7.44 15.54 -24.18
C THR A 231 -7.57 14.27 -23.32
N LEU A 232 -8.26 14.36 -22.20
CA LEU A 232 -8.61 13.17 -21.41
C LEU A 232 -9.49 12.19 -22.19
N ALA A 233 -10.29 12.65 -23.15
CA ALA A 233 -11.10 11.81 -24.02
C ALA A 233 -10.26 10.92 -24.96
N GLU A 234 -9.20 11.46 -25.54
CA GLU A 234 -8.25 10.70 -26.39
C GLU A 234 -7.54 9.64 -25.57
N ILE A 235 -7.00 10.03 -24.40
CA ILE A 235 -6.35 9.08 -23.48
C ILE A 235 -7.32 7.98 -23.07
N ARG A 236 -8.52 8.33 -22.61
CA ARG A 236 -9.57 7.36 -22.23
C ARG A 236 -9.88 6.38 -23.35
N SER A 237 -9.99 6.86 -24.58
CA SER A 237 -10.26 6.01 -25.74
C SER A 237 -9.14 5.02 -26.02
N ALA A 238 -7.87 5.48 -26.00
CA ALA A 238 -6.70 4.64 -26.23
C ALA A 238 -6.52 3.58 -25.13
N VAL A 239 -6.61 4.01 -23.86
CA VAL A 239 -6.40 3.16 -22.68
C VAL A 239 -7.49 2.09 -22.56
N SER A 240 -8.75 2.45 -22.83
CA SER A 240 -9.87 1.48 -22.82
C SER A 240 -9.71 0.41 -23.91
N LYS A 241 -9.26 0.79 -25.10
CA LYS A 241 -8.97 -0.15 -26.20
C LYS A 241 -7.81 -1.08 -25.87
N ALA A 242 -6.83 -0.61 -25.10
CA ALA A 242 -5.70 -1.41 -24.60
C ALA A 242 -6.08 -2.33 -23.42
N GLY A 243 -7.34 -2.32 -22.96
CA GLY A 243 -7.86 -3.23 -21.95
C GLY A 243 -7.58 -2.83 -20.50
N PHE A 244 -7.29 -1.57 -20.25
CA PHE A 244 -7.17 -1.04 -18.90
C PHE A 244 -8.54 -0.76 -18.29
N GLN A 245 -8.64 -0.86 -16.97
CA GLN A 245 -9.85 -0.60 -16.20
C GLN A 245 -9.71 0.67 -15.36
N LEU A 246 -10.69 1.57 -15.45
CA LEU A 246 -10.72 2.79 -14.66
C LEU A 246 -10.95 2.47 -13.18
N SER A 247 -10.18 3.09 -12.29
CA SER A 247 -10.37 3.03 -10.84
C SER A 247 -11.70 3.69 -10.43
N ARG A 248 -12.22 3.31 -9.26
CA ARG A 248 -13.51 3.83 -8.75
C ARG A 248 -13.48 5.35 -8.48
N ASP A 249 -12.33 5.87 -8.10
CA ASP A 249 -12.11 7.30 -7.85
C ASP A 249 -11.81 8.10 -9.14
N GLY A 250 -11.58 7.42 -10.27
CA GLY A 250 -11.34 8.01 -11.58
C GLY A 250 -9.96 8.62 -11.77
N ARG A 251 -8.99 8.35 -10.89
CA ARG A 251 -7.66 8.96 -10.93
C ARG A 251 -6.63 8.14 -11.71
N GLU A 252 -6.86 6.85 -11.86
CA GLU A 252 -5.92 5.93 -12.49
C GLU A 252 -6.64 4.84 -13.28
N TYR A 253 -5.95 4.27 -14.24
CA TYR A 253 -6.36 3.07 -14.93
C TYR A 253 -5.46 1.90 -14.51
N ASN A 254 -6.05 0.76 -14.21
CA ASN A 254 -5.38 -0.44 -13.78
C ASN A 254 -5.26 -1.45 -14.92
N ARG A 255 -4.05 -2.00 -15.11
CA ARG A 255 -3.81 -3.12 -16.02
C ARG A 255 -3.96 -4.41 -15.25
N ILE A 256 -5.05 -5.13 -15.48
CA ILE A 256 -5.37 -6.37 -14.77
C ILE A 256 -5.10 -7.55 -15.70
N ILE A 257 -4.30 -8.52 -15.23
CA ILE A 257 -4.01 -9.77 -15.92
C ILE A 257 -4.28 -10.92 -14.94
N SER A 258 -5.11 -11.87 -15.33
CA SER A 258 -5.51 -13.02 -14.48
C SER A 258 -6.02 -12.62 -13.10
N GLY A 259 -6.72 -11.49 -13.00
CA GLY A 259 -7.26 -10.96 -11.74
C GLY A 259 -6.27 -10.19 -10.88
N LEU A 260 -5.00 -10.10 -11.28
CA LEU A 260 -3.97 -9.35 -10.56
C LEU A 260 -3.75 -7.99 -11.22
N ASN A 261 -3.69 -6.93 -10.41
CA ASN A 261 -3.30 -5.60 -10.90
C ASN A 261 -1.78 -5.55 -11.07
N ILE A 262 -1.31 -5.43 -12.32
CA ILE A 262 0.11 -5.51 -12.66
C ILE A 262 0.78 -4.13 -12.54
N TYR A 263 0.19 -3.11 -13.13
CA TYR A 263 0.63 -1.72 -13.06
C TYR A 263 -0.55 -0.80 -13.33
N LYS A 264 -0.36 0.46 -13.04
CA LYS A 264 -1.35 1.50 -13.24
C LYS A 264 -0.88 2.56 -14.23
N LEU A 265 -1.83 3.23 -14.87
CA LEU A 265 -1.61 4.40 -15.70
C LEU A 265 -2.25 5.60 -15.03
N ILE A 266 -1.49 6.67 -14.91
CA ILE A 266 -1.92 7.96 -14.39
C ILE A 266 -1.69 9.06 -15.44
N ALA A 267 -2.55 10.08 -15.45
CA ALA A 267 -2.45 11.22 -16.35
C ALA A 267 -2.30 12.49 -15.50
N GLU A 268 -1.06 12.81 -15.10
CA GLU A 268 -0.77 13.93 -14.20
C GLU A 268 -1.69 13.95 -12.96
N GLN A 269 -2.29 15.09 -12.61
CA GLN A 269 -3.26 15.21 -11.51
C GLN A 269 -4.71 15.14 -12.00
N SER A 270 -4.95 14.61 -13.20
CA SER A 270 -6.26 14.57 -13.83
C SER A 270 -7.19 13.51 -13.23
N ASN A 271 -8.49 13.77 -13.31
CA ASN A 271 -9.53 12.82 -12.90
C ASN A 271 -10.50 12.55 -14.06
N PHE A 272 -10.50 11.34 -14.58
CA PHE A 272 -11.29 10.92 -15.74
C PHE A 272 -12.82 10.89 -15.50
N LEU A 273 -13.27 11.05 -14.26
CA LEU A 273 -14.69 11.12 -13.90
C LEU A 273 -15.20 12.54 -13.62
N ARG A 274 -14.30 13.46 -13.25
CA ARG A 274 -14.67 14.80 -12.77
C ARG A 274 -14.21 15.93 -13.67
N ASP A 275 -13.10 15.74 -14.39
CA ASP A 275 -12.52 16.80 -15.22
C ASP A 275 -13.17 16.87 -16.60
N ASP A 276 -13.04 18.02 -17.26
CA ASP A 276 -13.50 18.20 -18.63
C ASP A 276 -12.66 17.35 -19.61
N LEU A 277 -13.27 16.31 -20.13
CA LEU A 277 -12.60 15.35 -20.99
C LEU A 277 -12.20 15.91 -22.36
N SER A 278 -12.77 17.04 -22.77
CA SER A 278 -12.52 17.68 -24.09
C SER A 278 -11.35 18.64 -24.10
N LYS A 279 -10.90 19.08 -22.93
CA LYS A 279 -9.83 20.05 -22.80
C LYS A 279 -8.45 19.43 -23.06
N PRO A 280 -7.64 19.99 -23.99
CA PRO A 280 -6.28 19.52 -24.26
C PRO A 280 -5.33 20.05 -23.18
N ASP A 281 -5.18 19.35 -22.06
CA ASP A 281 -4.45 19.82 -20.89
C ASP A 281 -3.37 18.83 -20.40
N VAL A 282 -3.37 17.59 -20.93
CA VAL A 282 -2.46 16.54 -20.48
C VAL A 282 -1.18 16.54 -21.32
N SER A 283 -0.04 16.77 -20.66
CA SER A 283 1.29 16.78 -21.28
C SER A 283 2.03 15.46 -21.15
N SER A 284 1.57 14.54 -20.30
CA SER A 284 2.17 13.21 -20.15
C SER A 284 1.20 12.22 -19.50
N ILE A 285 1.39 10.93 -19.81
CA ILE A 285 0.84 9.82 -19.06
C ILE A 285 1.98 8.93 -18.59
N ILE A 286 1.81 8.32 -17.43
CA ILE A 286 2.84 7.49 -16.80
C ILE A 286 2.24 6.11 -16.50
N LEU A 287 2.90 5.08 -16.99
CA LEU A 287 2.69 3.69 -16.56
C LEU A 287 3.59 3.44 -15.35
N LEU A 288 3.01 3.02 -14.22
CA LEU A 288 3.72 2.86 -12.96
C LEU A 288 3.59 1.42 -12.45
N LEU A 289 4.70 0.71 -12.37
CA LEU A 289 4.82 -0.65 -11.85
C LEU A 289 5.39 -0.61 -10.43
N ASP A 290 4.68 -1.21 -9.49
CA ASP A 290 5.14 -1.48 -8.12
C ASP A 290 5.78 -2.89 -8.10
N LEU A 291 7.09 -2.95 -8.37
CA LEU A 291 7.81 -4.19 -8.64
C LEU A 291 7.63 -5.28 -7.58
N PRO A 292 7.76 -4.98 -6.27
CA PRO A 292 7.65 -6.02 -5.24
C PRO A 292 6.28 -6.70 -5.15
N LYS A 293 5.24 -6.03 -5.66
CA LYS A 293 3.85 -6.54 -5.59
C LYS A 293 3.45 -7.42 -6.75
N VAL A 294 4.32 -7.56 -7.77
CA VAL A 294 3.99 -8.29 -9.00
C VAL A 294 4.93 -9.46 -9.23
N PRO A 295 4.41 -10.69 -9.43
CA PRO A 295 5.22 -11.86 -9.69
C PRO A 295 6.10 -11.72 -10.94
N GLN A 296 7.36 -12.19 -10.86
CA GLN A 296 8.31 -12.13 -11.98
C GLN A 296 7.82 -12.94 -13.19
N GLU A 297 7.09 -14.04 -12.97
CA GLU A 297 6.60 -14.96 -13.99
C GLU A 297 5.66 -14.28 -15.02
N ILE A 298 5.07 -13.16 -14.64
CA ILE A 298 4.22 -12.35 -15.53
C ILE A 298 5.06 -11.50 -16.50
N GLU A 299 6.36 -11.39 -16.27
CA GLU A 299 7.27 -10.48 -17.01
C GLU A 299 6.71 -9.02 -17.04
N PRO A 300 6.36 -8.41 -15.88
CA PRO A 300 5.54 -7.21 -15.85
C PRO A 300 6.15 -6.01 -16.55
N PHE A 301 7.48 -5.86 -16.53
CA PHE A 301 8.16 -4.78 -17.26
C PHE A 301 8.03 -4.92 -18.77
N LYS A 302 8.17 -6.15 -19.30
CA LYS A 302 8.01 -6.43 -20.71
C LYS A 302 6.58 -6.18 -21.20
N VAL A 303 5.58 -6.59 -20.40
CA VAL A 303 4.17 -6.32 -20.68
C VAL A 303 3.92 -4.80 -20.65
N MET A 304 4.41 -4.09 -19.64
CA MET A 304 4.28 -2.65 -19.50
C MET A 304 4.92 -1.88 -20.65
N LEU A 305 6.12 -2.29 -21.09
CA LEU A 305 6.83 -1.69 -22.23
C LEU A 305 6.06 -1.87 -23.54
N ASN A 306 5.51 -3.06 -23.77
CA ASN A 306 4.68 -3.33 -24.93
C ASN A 306 3.41 -2.47 -24.95
N ASP A 307 2.69 -2.39 -23.84
CA ASP A 307 1.50 -1.54 -23.72
C ASP A 307 1.87 -0.05 -23.86
N ALA A 308 3.05 0.38 -23.37
CA ALA A 308 3.56 1.73 -23.55
C ALA A 308 3.78 2.07 -25.04
N HIS A 309 4.36 1.16 -25.80
CA HIS A 309 4.53 1.34 -27.26
C HIS A 309 3.18 1.44 -27.99
N LEU A 310 2.23 0.56 -27.67
CA LEU A 310 0.89 0.58 -28.26
C LEU A 310 0.16 1.90 -27.96
N LEU A 311 0.25 2.37 -26.72
CA LEU A 311 -0.36 3.65 -26.32
C LEU A 311 0.35 4.85 -26.98
N ALA A 312 1.67 4.83 -27.08
CA ALA A 312 2.44 5.88 -27.77
C ALA A 312 2.07 5.97 -29.24
N GLU A 313 1.87 4.83 -29.93
CA GLU A 313 1.41 4.80 -31.31
C GLU A 313 -0.02 5.35 -31.44
N ALA A 314 -0.93 4.89 -30.58
CA ALA A 314 -2.34 5.29 -30.59
C ALA A 314 -2.55 6.80 -30.30
N LEU A 315 -1.70 7.37 -29.46
CA LEU A 315 -1.76 8.77 -29.03
C LEU A 315 -0.80 9.70 -29.79
N SER A 316 -0.08 9.20 -30.80
CA SER A 316 0.99 9.95 -31.50
C SER A 316 2.04 10.50 -30.52
N GLY A 317 2.41 9.71 -29.53
CA GLY A 317 3.40 10.03 -28.49
C GLY A 317 4.77 9.38 -28.74
N HIS A 318 5.63 9.54 -27.76
CA HIS A 318 6.93 8.86 -27.68
C HIS A 318 7.26 8.52 -26.23
N LEU A 319 8.09 7.48 -26.02
CA LEU A 319 8.49 7.03 -24.70
C LEU A 319 9.70 7.80 -24.21
N VAL A 320 9.67 8.22 -22.95
CA VAL A 320 10.79 8.86 -22.29
C VAL A 320 11.04 8.26 -20.91
N ASP A 321 12.28 8.39 -20.43
CA ASP A 321 12.64 8.09 -19.04
C ASP A 321 12.23 9.22 -18.09
N ASP A 322 12.51 9.07 -16.79
CA ASP A 322 12.19 10.06 -15.75
C ASP A 322 12.92 11.40 -15.95
N ALA A 323 13.99 11.41 -16.74
CA ALA A 323 14.74 12.63 -17.11
C ALA A 323 14.25 13.25 -18.44
N GLY A 324 13.19 12.71 -19.05
CA GLY A 324 12.64 13.18 -20.32
C GLY A 324 13.47 12.78 -21.54
N ARG A 325 14.41 11.82 -21.42
CA ARG A 325 15.21 11.33 -22.54
C ARG A 325 14.52 10.16 -23.22
N PRO A 326 14.64 10.01 -24.55
CA PRO A 326 14.05 8.87 -25.26
C PRO A 326 14.50 7.54 -24.65
N LEU A 327 13.55 6.64 -24.40
CA LEU A 327 13.84 5.30 -23.89
C LEU A 327 14.42 4.43 -25.03
N VAL A 328 15.74 4.24 -25.01
CA VAL A 328 16.49 3.47 -26.04
C VAL A 328 16.62 2.01 -25.62
N GLU A 329 16.86 1.13 -26.61
CA GLU A 329 16.94 -0.33 -26.42
C GLU A 329 18.01 -0.74 -25.38
N ASP A 330 19.19 -0.12 -25.41
CA ASP A 330 20.26 -0.40 -24.43
C ASP A 330 19.82 -0.09 -23.00
N ALA A 331 19.04 1.00 -22.79
CA ALA A 331 18.48 1.33 -21.49
C ALA A 331 17.45 0.28 -21.04
N VAL A 332 16.60 -0.20 -21.94
CA VAL A 332 15.62 -1.25 -21.65
C VAL A 332 16.32 -2.54 -21.19
N ILE A 333 17.39 -2.96 -21.89
CA ILE A 333 18.17 -4.14 -21.50
C ILE A 333 18.81 -3.96 -20.13
N ALA A 334 19.39 -2.80 -19.85
CA ALA A 334 20.01 -2.52 -18.56
C ALA A 334 18.98 -2.52 -17.42
N ILE A 335 17.79 -1.92 -17.63
CA ILE A 335 16.69 -1.93 -16.67
C ILE A 335 16.25 -3.38 -16.40
N GLN A 336 16.00 -4.18 -17.44
CA GLN A 336 15.60 -5.57 -17.27
C GLN A 336 16.59 -6.36 -16.42
N ALA A 337 17.89 -6.23 -16.70
CA ALA A 337 18.94 -6.91 -15.94
C ALA A 337 18.95 -6.49 -14.46
N GLN A 338 18.71 -5.21 -14.16
CA GLN A 338 18.59 -4.72 -12.78
C GLN A 338 17.35 -5.26 -12.08
N LEU A 339 16.19 -5.29 -12.75
CA LEU A 339 14.96 -5.86 -12.20
C LEU A 339 15.11 -7.34 -11.87
N ASP A 340 15.77 -8.12 -12.75
CA ASP A 340 16.04 -9.54 -12.53
C ASP A 340 16.91 -9.77 -11.28
N GLN A 341 17.89 -8.90 -11.02
CA GLN A 341 18.70 -8.95 -9.79
C GLN A 341 17.85 -8.70 -8.53
N ILE A 342 16.91 -7.75 -8.59
CA ILE A 342 16.01 -7.44 -7.47
C ILE A 342 15.08 -8.63 -7.21
N TYR A 343 14.45 -9.21 -8.23
CA TYR A 343 13.60 -10.40 -8.09
C TYR A 343 14.37 -11.57 -7.48
N GLN A 344 15.61 -11.80 -7.92
CA GLN A 344 16.48 -12.84 -7.35
C GLN A 344 16.82 -12.54 -5.87
N SER A 345 17.10 -11.30 -5.54
CA SER A 345 17.36 -10.89 -4.15
C SER A 345 16.15 -11.15 -3.27
N MET A 346 14.95 -10.74 -3.70
CA MET A 346 13.69 -10.98 -2.97
C MET A 346 13.43 -12.47 -2.75
N SER A 347 13.60 -13.29 -3.79
CA SER A 347 13.44 -14.75 -3.69
C SER A 347 14.45 -15.39 -2.72
N LYS A 348 15.70 -14.95 -2.72
CA LYS A 348 16.75 -15.44 -1.80
C LYS A 348 16.44 -15.11 -0.34
N HIS A 349 15.78 -13.98 -0.07
CA HIS A 349 15.33 -13.62 1.28
C HIS A 349 14.02 -14.29 1.71
N GLY A 350 13.45 -15.17 0.86
CA GLY A 350 12.19 -15.86 1.16
C GLY A 350 10.96 -14.98 0.99
N ILE A 351 11.08 -13.79 0.41
CA ILE A 351 10.01 -12.83 0.17
C ILE A 351 9.88 -12.61 -1.35
N PRO A 352 9.45 -13.60 -2.14
CA PRO A 352 9.34 -13.45 -3.58
C PRO A 352 8.30 -12.37 -3.92
N ALA A 353 8.59 -11.60 -4.98
CA ALA A 353 7.68 -10.56 -5.45
C ALA A 353 6.29 -11.13 -5.81
N GLY A 354 5.24 -10.40 -5.51
CA GLY A 354 3.85 -10.83 -5.70
C GLY A 354 3.34 -11.81 -4.64
N SER A 355 4.16 -12.23 -3.67
CA SER A 355 3.69 -13.01 -2.52
C SER A 355 2.85 -12.17 -1.56
N VAL A 356 2.08 -12.84 -0.71
CA VAL A 356 1.32 -12.19 0.38
C VAL A 356 2.28 -11.42 1.31
N THR A 357 3.41 -12.04 1.65
CA THR A 357 4.46 -11.44 2.49
C THR A 357 5.02 -10.17 1.85
N ALA A 358 5.36 -10.21 0.55
CA ALA A 358 5.80 -9.03 -0.19
C ALA A 358 4.71 -7.94 -0.22
N SER A 359 3.45 -8.32 -0.48
CA SER A 359 2.33 -7.37 -0.51
C SER A 359 2.12 -6.65 0.83
N ARG A 360 2.36 -7.35 1.95
CA ARG A 360 2.31 -6.79 3.31
C ARG A 360 3.51 -5.90 3.61
N LEU A 361 4.73 -6.37 3.30
CA LEU A 361 5.96 -5.60 3.57
C LEU A 361 6.00 -4.28 2.80
N PHE A 362 5.51 -4.28 1.57
CA PHE A 362 5.48 -3.11 0.69
C PHE A 362 4.11 -2.39 0.66
N SER A 363 3.32 -2.51 1.73
CA SER A 363 2.02 -1.83 1.89
C SER A 363 2.15 -0.39 2.40
#